data_a741cb8062849506a3082730485b67aa
#
_entry.id   a741cb8062849506a3082730485b67aa
#
_cell.length_a   1.000
_cell.length_b   1.000
_cell.length_c   1.000
_cell.angle_alpha   90.00
_cell.angle_beta   90.00
_cell.angle_gamma   90.00
#
_symmetry.space_group_name_H-M   'P 1'
#
loop_
_entity.id
_entity.type
_entity.pdbx_description
1 polymer ?
#
loop_
_entity_poly.entity_id
_entity_poly.type
_entity_poly.pdbx_seq_one_letter_code
_entity_poly.pdbx_strand_id
1 'polypeptide(L)'
;AWFHHPDLPGVLPHTFSAPPEACLVAGGFVGDRFQEGMALLPRLAGMLLMVSDKGEGRVRAFSDGRADMKYTFAPGDVNRIKQGLVAVAEVLQAGGAGRLHVPVHGVSPSNKPEELAQKLDDRAIRDFTLYAAHPMGTNRMGTDIEDGVVDSWGRAHGLENLWIADAGVFPTSLGVNPQLSTMAIGHWVGRHLHTVLGG
;
A
#
# COMPACT_ATOMS: atom_id res chain seq x y z
N ALA A 1 14.04 -9.19 -1.06
CA ALA A 1 14.93 -8.24 -0.33
C ALA A 1 14.13 -6.95 -0.07
N TRP A 2 14.47 -6.26 0.99
CA TRP A 2 13.91 -4.96 1.36
C TRP A 2 15.03 -4.14 2.00
N PHE A 3 14.86 -2.81 2.04
CA PHE A 3 15.78 -1.92 2.75
C PHE A 3 15.04 -0.73 3.35
N HIS A 4 15.60 -0.16 4.41
CA HIS A 4 15.16 1.10 4.98
C HIS A 4 16.07 2.23 4.49
N HIS A 5 15.47 3.32 4.04
CA HIS A 5 16.22 4.53 3.75
C HIS A 5 16.28 5.38 5.02
N PRO A 6 17.47 5.79 5.50
CA PRO A 6 17.60 6.48 6.79
C PRO A 6 16.82 7.80 6.84
N ASP A 7 16.77 8.52 5.73
CA ASP A 7 16.13 9.85 5.64
C ASP A 7 14.66 9.80 5.19
N LEU A 8 14.11 8.60 4.94
CA LEU A 8 12.73 8.42 4.47
C LEU A 8 11.96 7.46 5.40
N PRO A 9 11.63 7.88 6.64
CA PRO A 9 10.88 7.04 7.57
C PRO A 9 9.49 6.70 7.03
N GLY A 10 9.09 5.43 7.20
CA GLY A 10 7.80 4.93 6.70
C GLY A 10 7.78 4.64 5.20
N VAL A 11 8.93 4.65 4.55
CA VAL A 11 9.12 4.23 3.16
C VAL A 11 9.90 2.92 3.15
N LEU A 12 9.32 1.87 2.55
CA LEU A 12 9.90 0.53 2.50
C LEU A 12 9.94 0.01 1.07
N PRO A 13 11.03 0.19 0.35
CA PRO A 13 11.24 -0.48 -0.92
C PRO A 13 11.51 -1.97 -0.72
N HIS A 14 10.90 -2.80 -1.57
CA HIS A 14 11.16 -4.23 -1.55
C HIS A 14 11.05 -4.86 -2.94
N THR A 15 11.71 -6.00 -3.11
CA THR A 15 11.59 -6.76 -4.36
C THR A 15 10.17 -7.26 -4.54
N PHE A 16 9.72 -7.26 -5.78
CA PHE A 16 8.40 -7.69 -6.17
C PHE A 16 8.51 -8.90 -7.10
N SER A 17 7.68 -9.89 -6.85
CA SER A 17 7.51 -11.05 -7.72
C SER A 17 6.02 -11.33 -7.86
N ALA A 18 5.55 -11.30 -9.08
CA ALA A 18 4.17 -11.58 -9.44
C ALA A 18 4.13 -12.20 -10.85
N PRO A 19 3.00 -12.75 -11.29
CA PRO A 19 2.84 -13.14 -12.68
C PRO A 19 3.20 -12.00 -13.64
N PRO A 20 3.77 -12.31 -14.81
CA PRO A 20 4.25 -11.29 -15.75
C PRO A 20 3.23 -10.18 -16.04
N GLU A 21 1.97 -10.54 -16.20
CA GLU A 21 0.89 -9.61 -16.50
C GLU A 21 0.69 -8.61 -15.36
N ALA A 22 0.72 -9.09 -14.12
CA ALA A 22 0.58 -8.24 -12.94
C ALA A 22 1.78 -7.31 -12.76
N CYS A 23 3.01 -7.80 -13.04
CA CYS A 23 4.21 -6.97 -13.03
C CYS A 23 4.13 -5.83 -14.05
N LEU A 24 3.67 -6.13 -15.26
CA LEU A 24 3.56 -5.14 -16.34
C LEU A 24 2.48 -4.10 -16.05
N VAL A 25 1.30 -4.54 -15.63
CA VAL A 25 0.21 -3.62 -15.25
C VAL A 25 0.63 -2.73 -14.08
N ALA A 26 1.25 -3.30 -13.05
CA ALA A 26 1.78 -2.54 -11.92
C ALA A 26 2.87 -1.54 -12.36
N GLY A 27 3.68 -1.89 -13.36
CA GLY A 27 4.69 -1.01 -13.97
C GLY A 27 4.11 0.03 -14.95
N GLY A 28 2.79 0.07 -15.17
CA GLY A 28 2.16 1.01 -16.09
C GLY A 28 2.27 0.63 -17.58
N PHE A 29 2.60 -0.63 -17.89
CA PHE A 29 2.58 -1.17 -19.24
C PHE A 29 1.16 -1.67 -19.57
N VAL A 30 0.31 -0.76 -20.05
CA VAL A 30 -1.09 -1.05 -20.38
C VAL A 30 -1.39 -0.63 -21.82
N GLY A 31 -2.44 -1.21 -22.42
CA GLY A 31 -2.82 -0.93 -23.80
C GLY A 31 -1.70 -1.30 -24.78
N ASP A 32 -1.40 -0.41 -25.72
CA ASP A 32 -0.38 -0.63 -26.76
C ASP A 32 1.03 -0.87 -26.17
N ARG A 33 1.29 -0.35 -24.98
CA ARG A 33 2.58 -0.54 -24.29
C ARG A 33 2.74 -1.91 -23.67
N PHE A 34 1.68 -2.71 -23.56
CA PHE A 34 1.76 -4.06 -22.97
C PHE A 34 2.70 -4.97 -23.77
N GLN A 35 2.64 -4.94 -25.09
CA GLN A 35 3.55 -5.71 -25.94
C GLN A 35 5.00 -5.27 -25.80
N GLU A 36 5.26 -3.96 -25.70
CA GLU A 36 6.60 -3.44 -25.36
C GLU A 36 7.09 -4.00 -24.03
N GLY A 37 6.25 -3.95 -23.00
CA GLY A 37 6.56 -4.49 -21.68
C GLY A 37 6.87 -5.99 -21.70
N MET A 38 6.10 -6.78 -22.44
CA MET A 38 6.34 -8.22 -22.60
C MET A 38 7.71 -8.50 -23.24
N ALA A 39 8.11 -7.75 -24.24
CA ALA A 39 9.41 -7.88 -24.87
C ALA A 39 10.58 -7.48 -23.93
N LEU A 40 10.35 -6.56 -23.02
CA LEU A 40 11.32 -6.12 -22.02
C LEU A 40 11.39 -7.04 -20.80
N LEU A 41 10.38 -7.86 -20.54
CA LEU A 41 10.21 -8.63 -19.31
C LEU A 41 11.46 -9.43 -18.88
N PRO A 42 12.20 -10.10 -19.75
CA PRO A 42 13.43 -10.81 -19.36
C PRO A 42 14.56 -9.91 -18.84
N ARG A 43 14.43 -8.60 -19.02
CA ARG A 43 15.43 -7.58 -18.62
C ARG A 43 14.86 -6.60 -17.58
N LEU A 44 13.62 -6.80 -17.12
CA LEU A 44 13.03 -5.95 -16.10
C LEU A 44 13.40 -6.44 -14.71
N ALA A 45 13.93 -5.52 -13.91
CA ALA A 45 13.98 -5.68 -12.46
C ALA A 45 12.93 -4.75 -11.84
N GLY A 46 12.01 -5.31 -11.06
CA GLY A 46 10.93 -4.56 -10.42
C GLY A 46 11.13 -4.44 -8.91
N MET A 47 10.86 -3.26 -8.40
CA MET A 47 10.73 -3.02 -6.96
C MET A 47 9.40 -2.34 -6.68
N LEU A 48 8.73 -2.75 -5.63
CA LEU A 48 7.59 -2.04 -5.06
C LEU A 48 8.09 -1.04 -4.02
N LEU A 49 7.43 0.09 -4.00
CA LEU A 49 7.57 1.08 -2.95
C LEU A 49 6.33 1.05 -2.06
N MET A 50 6.50 0.61 -0.83
CA MET A 50 5.46 0.67 0.19
C MET A 50 5.65 1.93 1.02
N VAL A 51 4.59 2.69 1.23
CA VAL A 51 4.61 3.93 2.02
C VAL A 51 3.59 3.80 3.14
N SER A 52 4.05 4.01 4.38
CA SER A 52 3.17 4.15 5.54
C SER A 52 2.56 5.53 5.50
N ASP A 53 1.45 5.63 4.79
CA ASP A 53 0.73 6.87 4.60
C ASP A 53 -0.01 7.33 5.87
N LYS A 54 -0.33 8.62 5.91
CA LYS A 54 -1.11 9.26 6.98
C LYS A 54 -2.43 9.82 6.44
N GLY A 55 -2.81 9.37 5.27
CA GLY A 55 -4.08 9.71 4.66
C GLY A 55 -5.26 9.14 5.42
N GLU A 56 -6.44 9.69 5.15
CA GLU A 56 -7.69 9.23 5.75
C GLU A 56 -8.70 8.86 4.67
N GLY A 57 -9.49 7.84 4.96
CA GLY A 57 -10.52 7.36 4.06
C GLY A 57 -11.83 7.06 4.75
N ARG A 58 -12.85 6.91 3.94
CA ARG A 58 -14.18 6.50 4.37
C ARG A 58 -14.75 5.47 3.40
N VAL A 59 -15.31 4.41 3.94
CA VAL A 59 -16.08 3.42 3.19
C VAL A 59 -17.56 3.59 3.55
N ARG A 60 -18.43 3.64 2.54
CA ARG A 60 -19.88 3.65 2.70
C ARG A 60 -20.47 2.52 1.88
N ALA A 61 -21.43 1.81 2.44
CA ALA A 61 -22.22 0.85 1.70
C ALA A 61 -23.41 1.55 1.02
N PHE A 62 -23.66 1.21 -0.24
CA PHE A 62 -24.92 1.54 -0.91
C PHE A 62 -25.96 0.46 -0.66
N SER A 63 -27.25 0.80 -0.83
CA SER A 63 -28.38 -0.13 -0.68
C SER A 63 -28.33 -1.30 -1.66
N ASP A 64 -27.60 -1.18 -2.77
CA ASP A 64 -27.39 -2.23 -3.78
C ASP A 64 -26.17 -3.12 -3.51
N GLY A 65 -25.52 -2.96 -2.34
CA GLY A 65 -24.37 -3.75 -1.91
C GLY A 65 -23.02 -3.25 -2.44
N ARG A 66 -22.99 -2.20 -3.26
CA ARG A 66 -21.71 -1.58 -3.68
C ARG A 66 -21.08 -0.80 -2.54
N ALA A 67 -19.76 -0.67 -2.55
CA ALA A 67 -19.02 0.19 -1.64
C ALA A 67 -18.58 1.48 -2.35
N ASP A 68 -18.80 2.62 -1.70
CA ASP A 68 -18.18 3.90 -2.05
C ASP A 68 -16.98 4.12 -1.15
N MET A 69 -15.80 4.16 -1.76
CA MET A 69 -14.53 4.34 -1.06
C MET A 69 -13.94 5.70 -1.44
N LYS A 70 -13.80 6.57 -0.45
CA LYS A 70 -13.12 7.86 -0.60
C LYS A 70 -11.85 7.85 0.22
N TYR A 71 -10.76 8.29 -0.37
CA TYR A 71 -9.46 8.36 0.29
C TYR A 71 -8.74 9.66 -0.07
N THR A 72 -8.10 10.28 0.91
CA THR A 72 -7.33 11.51 0.74
C THR A 72 -5.93 11.32 1.33
N PHE A 73 -4.91 11.45 0.49
CA PHE A 73 -3.53 11.42 0.95
C PHE A 73 -3.19 12.66 1.75
N ALA A 74 -2.43 12.51 2.83
CA ALA A 74 -1.87 13.65 3.51
C ALA A 74 -0.82 14.36 2.62
N PRO A 75 -0.64 15.68 2.74
CA PRO A 75 0.29 16.42 1.86
C PRO A 75 1.72 15.86 1.86
N GLY A 76 2.20 15.36 2.99
CA GLY A 76 3.52 14.75 3.11
C GLY A 76 3.66 13.39 2.45
N ASP A 77 2.54 12.67 2.20
CA ASP A 77 2.57 11.33 1.61
C ASP A 77 3.03 11.37 0.15
N VAL A 78 2.54 12.35 -0.61
CA VAL A 78 2.91 12.54 -2.02
C VAL A 78 4.41 12.77 -2.17
N ASN A 79 4.98 13.61 -1.30
CA ASN A 79 6.43 13.88 -1.32
C ASN A 79 7.23 12.62 -0.96
N ARG A 80 6.79 11.85 0.04
CA ARG A 80 7.43 10.57 0.40
C ARG A 80 7.38 9.55 -0.73
N ILE A 81 6.27 9.48 -1.46
CA ILE A 81 6.15 8.63 -2.64
C ILE A 81 7.18 9.06 -3.71
N LYS A 82 7.26 10.35 -4.04
CA LYS A 82 8.21 10.87 -5.03
C LYS A 82 9.66 10.57 -4.64
N GLN A 83 10.03 10.92 -3.43
CA GLN A 83 11.39 10.68 -2.90
C GLN A 83 11.72 9.19 -2.84
N GLY A 84 10.76 8.36 -2.43
CA GLY A 84 10.93 6.91 -2.39
C GLY A 84 11.14 6.30 -3.79
N LEU A 85 10.44 6.79 -4.82
CA LEU A 85 10.67 6.36 -6.21
C LEU A 85 12.06 6.74 -6.71
N VAL A 86 12.57 7.92 -6.33
CA VAL A 86 13.94 8.33 -6.65
C VAL A 86 14.96 7.43 -5.95
N ALA A 87 14.77 7.17 -4.65
CA ALA A 87 15.66 6.27 -3.89
C ALA A 87 15.68 4.84 -4.47
N VAL A 88 14.53 4.31 -4.91
CA VAL A 88 14.47 3.04 -5.64
C VAL A 88 15.25 3.11 -6.96
N ALA A 89 15.11 4.21 -7.70
CA ALA A 89 15.83 4.42 -8.94
C ALA A 89 17.36 4.45 -8.76
N GLU A 90 17.84 5.07 -7.68
CA GLU A 90 19.28 5.08 -7.31
C GLU A 90 19.80 3.68 -7.03
N VAL A 91 19.04 2.88 -6.27
CA VAL A 91 19.42 1.48 -5.99
C VAL A 91 19.44 0.63 -7.27
N LEU A 92 18.42 0.77 -8.12
CA LEU A 92 18.39 0.04 -9.39
C LEU A 92 19.53 0.46 -10.32
N GLN A 93 19.85 1.76 -10.39
CA GLN A 93 20.98 2.26 -11.19
C GLN A 93 22.31 1.74 -10.65
N ALA A 94 22.51 1.75 -9.34
CA ALA A 94 23.71 1.17 -8.72
C ALA A 94 23.84 -0.33 -9.00
N GLY A 95 22.69 -1.02 -9.16
CA GLY A 95 22.62 -2.41 -9.60
C GLY A 95 22.82 -2.63 -11.10
N GLY A 96 23.10 -1.58 -11.88
CA GLY A 96 23.37 -1.66 -13.32
C GLY A 96 22.17 -1.41 -14.24
N ALA A 97 21.05 -0.92 -13.72
CA ALA A 97 19.92 -0.55 -14.58
C ALA A 97 20.28 0.65 -15.46
N GLY A 98 20.25 0.45 -16.79
CA GLY A 98 20.52 1.50 -17.76
C GLY A 98 19.32 2.38 -18.08
N ARG A 99 18.12 1.96 -17.69
CA ARG A 99 16.86 2.70 -17.94
C ARG A 99 15.91 2.52 -16.76
N LEU A 100 15.41 3.62 -16.25
CA LEU A 100 14.51 3.71 -15.10
C LEU A 100 13.09 4.00 -15.59
N HIS A 101 12.14 3.21 -15.14
CA HIS A 101 10.73 3.35 -15.50
C HIS A 101 9.89 3.42 -14.22
N VAL A 102 8.93 4.35 -14.19
CA VAL A 102 7.99 4.50 -13.09
C VAL A 102 6.55 4.51 -13.63
N PRO A 103 5.59 3.94 -12.89
CA PRO A 103 4.20 3.89 -13.29
C PRO A 103 3.48 5.23 -12.98
N VAL A 104 3.95 6.31 -13.57
CA VAL A 104 3.40 7.65 -13.41
C VAL A 104 2.98 8.18 -14.78
N HIS A 105 1.72 8.58 -14.91
CA HIS A 105 1.17 9.07 -16.16
C HIS A 105 1.92 10.30 -16.66
N GLY A 106 2.27 10.30 -17.95
CA GLY A 106 3.02 11.39 -18.57
C GLY A 106 4.49 11.49 -18.18
N VAL A 107 5.03 10.52 -17.44
CA VAL A 107 6.46 10.42 -17.16
C VAL A 107 7.12 9.42 -18.10
N SER A 108 8.02 9.92 -18.94
CA SER A 108 8.84 9.09 -19.82
C SER A 108 9.99 8.45 -19.02
N PRO A 109 10.49 7.27 -19.43
CA PRO A 109 11.66 6.65 -18.80
C PRO A 109 12.86 7.61 -18.75
N SER A 110 13.72 7.39 -17.77
CA SER A 110 14.93 8.19 -17.53
C SER A 110 16.16 7.29 -17.44
N ASN A 111 17.32 7.83 -17.71
CA ASN A 111 18.57 7.10 -17.58
C ASN A 111 19.28 7.43 -16.27
N LYS A 112 18.81 8.46 -15.56
CA LYS A 112 19.37 8.92 -14.29
C LYS A 112 18.27 9.22 -13.27
N PRO A 113 18.50 8.97 -11.97
CA PRO A 113 17.54 9.29 -10.91
C PRO A 113 17.21 10.79 -10.82
N GLU A 114 18.20 11.66 -11.08
CA GLU A 114 18.02 13.11 -11.02
C GLU A 114 17.06 13.60 -12.11
N GLU A 115 17.12 13.03 -13.32
CA GLU A 115 16.16 13.31 -14.40
C GLU A 115 14.76 12.83 -14.02
N LEU A 116 14.69 11.68 -13.35
CA LEU A 116 13.43 11.16 -12.85
C LEU A 116 12.83 12.08 -11.79
N ALA A 117 13.65 12.54 -10.83
CA ALA A 117 13.23 13.48 -9.79
C ALA A 117 12.59 14.74 -10.40
N GLN A 118 13.24 15.36 -11.39
CA GLN A 118 12.72 16.53 -12.09
C GLN A 118 11.37 16.26 -12.78
N LYS A 119 11.22 15.08 -13.42
CA LYS A 119 9.96 14.70 -14.08
C LYS A 119 8.82 14.41 -13.10
N LEU A 120 9.13 14.08 -11.85
CA LEU A 120 8.15 13.81 -10.81
C LEU A 120 7.71 15.07 -10.05
N ASP A 121 8.48 16.14 -10.11
CA ASP A 121 8.29 17.32 -9.27
C ASP A 121 6.88 17.92 -9.39
N ASP A 122 6.41 18.15 -10.60
CA ASP A 122 5.09 18.74 -10.88
C ASP A 122 3.95 17.71 -10.94
N ARG A 123 4.19 16.42 -10.63
CA ARG A 123 3.16 15.39 -10.73
C ARG A 123 2.22 15.42 -9.53
N ALA A 124 0.92 15.37 -9.81
CA ALA A 124 -0.12 15.24 -8.81
C ALA A 124 -0.34 13.76 -8.47
N ILE A 125 -0.88 13.47 -7.28
CA ILE A 125 -1.11 12.08 -6.83
C ILE A 125 -1.96 11.26 -7.80
N ARG A 126 -2.89 11.89 -8.53
CA ARG A 126 -3.74 11.24 -9.53
C ARG A 126 -2.98 10.71 -10.75
N ASP A 127 -1.74 11.16 -10.95
CA ASP A 127 -0.90 10.73 -12.08
C ASP A 127 -0.16 9.42 -11.75
N PHE A 128 -0.13 9.01 -10.48
CA PHE A 128 0.55 7.82 -10.02
C PHE A 128 -0.37 6.60 -10.08
N THR A 129 0.16 5.47 -10.53
CA THR A 129 -0.50 4.18 -10.40
C THR A 129 -0.23 3.65 -8.99
N LEU A 130 -1.25 3.67 -8.16
CA LEU A 130 -1.16 3.28 -6.76
C LEU A 130 -2.05 2.07 -6.48
N TYR A 131 -1.58 1.21 -5.60
CA TYR A 131 -2.31 0.02 -5.15
C TYR A 131 -2.35 -0.01 -3.63
N ALA A 132 -3.48 -0.45 -3.07
CA ALA A 132 -3.60 -0.78 -1.66
C ALA A 132 -3.73 -2.31 -1.53
N ALA A 133 -2.59 -2.99 -1.37
CA ALA A 133 -2.56 -4.43 -1.11
C ALA A 133 -2.80 -4.75 0.39
N HIS A 134 -2.70 -3.75 1.25
CA HIS A 134 -2.81 -3.88 2.70
C HIS A 134 -3.79 -2.84 3.28
N PRO A 135 -5.10 -2.86 2.91
CA PRO A 135 -6.08 -1.95 3.49
C PRO A 135 -6.21 -2.20 4.99
N MET A 136 -6.15 -1.12 5.76
CA MET A 136 -6.23 -1.14 7.23
C MET A 136 -7.14 -0.02 7.73
N GLY A 137 -7.62 -0.14 8.99
CA GLY A 137 -8.29 0.96 9.68
C GLY A 137 -9.77 1.18 9.37
N THR A 138 -10.39 0.38 8.51
CA THR A 138 -11.82 0.51 8.21
C THR A 138 -12.74 0.24 9.41
N ASN A 139 -12.28 -0.59 10.34
CA ASN A 139 -12.97 -0.97 11.56
C ASN A 139 -12.02 -0.82 12.76
N ARG A 140 -11.31 0.30 12.83
CA ARG A 140 -10.22 0.49 13.79
C ARG A 140 -10.65 0.23 15.24
N MET A 141 -9.73 -0.30 16.02
CA MET A 141 -9.89 -0.41 17.48
C MET A 141 -9.95 0.97 18.13
N GLY A 142 -10.80 1.10 19.13
CA GLY A 142 -10.90 2.27 19.99
C GLY A 142 -11.47 1.91 21.35
N THR A 143 -11.42 2.83 22.28
CA THR A 143 -11.93 2.64 23.65
C THR A 143 -13.44 2.68 23.71
N ASP A 144 -14.07 3.36 22.78
CA ASP A 144 -15.53 3.51 22.65
C ASP A 144 -15.96 3.71 21.19
N ILE A 145 -17.27 3.87 20.97
CA ILE A 145 -17.88 4.02 19.64
C ILE A 145 -17.49 5.32 18.91
N GLU A 146 -17.05 6.34 19.64
CA GLU A 146 -16.62 7.62 19.06
C GLU A 146 -15.16 7.54 18.56
N ASP A 147 -14.35 6.73 19.25
CA ASP A 147 -12.94 6.55 18.93
C ASP A 147 -12.69 5.38 17.96
N GLY A 148 -13.51 4.33 18.00
CA GLY A 148 -13.34 3.16 17.18
C GLY A 148 -14.60 2.39 16.85
N VAL A 149 -14.48 1.39 16.02
CA VAL A 149 -15.58 0.48 15.62
C VAL A 149 -15.62 -0.76 16.52
N VAL A 150 -14.45 -1.22 16.96
CA VAL A 150 -14.31 -2.40 17.82
C VAL A 150 -13.45 -2.08 19.05
N ASP A 151 -13.67 -2.85 20.12
CA ASP A 151 -12.82 -2.83 21.31
C ASP A 151 -11.49 -3.60 21.12
N SER A 152 -10.68 -3.69 22.17
CA SER A 152 -9.40 -4.41 22.15
C SER A 152 -9.51 -5.92 21.93
N TRP A 153 -10.72 -6.48 22.01
CA TRP A 153 -11.01 -7.88 21.72
C TRP A 153 -11.64 -8.09 20.35
N GLY A 154 -11.71 -7.04 19.54
CA GLY A 154 -12.34 -7.05 18.22
C GLY A 154 -13.86 -7.06 18.26
N ARG A 155 -14.52 -6.90 19.41
CA ARG A 155 -15.98 -6.85 19.53
C ARG A 155 -16.48 -5.49 19.07
N ALA A 156 -17.47 -5.48 18.20
CA ALA A 156 -18.08 -4.24 17.70
C ALA A 156 -18.81 -3.48 18.81
N HIS A 157 -18.53 -2.17 18.94
CA HIS A 157 -19.24 -1.32 19.86
C HIS A 157 -20.73 -1.25 19.53
N GLY A 158 -21.58 -1.40 20.52
CA GLY A 158 -23.03 -1.34 20.36
C GLY A 158 -23.69 -2.60 19.75
N LEU A 159 -22.91 -3.64 19.45
CA LEU A 159 -23.43 -4.93 18.97
C LEU A 159 -22.96 -6.07 19.86
N GLU A 160 -23.87 -7.02 20.15
CA GLU A 160 -23.56 -8.09 21.10
C GLU A 160 -22.83 -9.28 20.47
N ASN A 161 -23.09 -9.59 19.21
CA ASN A 161 -22.69 -10.84 18.56
C ASN A 161 -21.83 -10.62 17.31
N LEU A 162 -21.04 -9.55 17.27
CA LEU A 162 -20.16 -9.24 16.14
C LEU A 162 -18.73 -8.99 16.60
N TRP A 163 -17.80 -9.73 16.02
CA TRP A 163 -16.35 -9.52 16.19
C TRP A 163 -15.68 -9.37 14.82
N ILE A 164 -14.66 -8.55 14.77
CA ILE A 164 -13.83 -8.32 13.58
C ILE A 164 -12.39 -8.69 13.93
N ALA A 165 -11.78 -9.52 13.08
CA ALA A 165 -10.48 -10.13 13.34
C ALA A 165 -9.56 -10.09 12.11
N ASP A 166 -9.62 -8.99 11.37
CA ASP A 166 -8.82 -8.76 10.17
C ASP A 166 -7.97 -7.47 10.28
N ALA A 167 -7.28 -7.09 9.20
CA ALA A 167 -6.46 -5.89 9.17
C ALA A 167 -7.25 -4.58 9.32
N GLY A 168 -8.56 -4.60 9.16
CA GLY A 168 -9.43 -3.45 9.35
C GLY A 168 -9.39 -2.88 10.77
N VAL A 169 -9.03 -3.72 11.77
CA VAL A 169 -8.98 -3.30 13.18
C VAL A 169 -7.75 -2.48 13.56
N PHE A 170 -6.70 -2.45 12.73
CA PHE A 170 -5.52 -1.65 13.04
C PHE A 170 -5.85 -0.16 13.00
N PRO A 171 -5.48 0.61 14.03
CA PRO A 171 -5.81 2.04 14.10
C PRO A 171 -4.96 2.89 13.14
N THR A 172 -3.80 2.38 12.70
CA THR A 172 -2.85 3.07 11.82
C THR A 172 -2.20 2.09 10.85
N SER A 173 -1.63 2.62 9.77
CA SER A 173 -0.74 1.86 8.89
C SER A 173 0.47 1.31 9.65
N LEU A 174 0.76 0.02 9.50
CA LEU A 174 1.87 -0.64 10.19
C LEU A 174 3.25 -0.35 9.56
N GLY A 175 3.28 0.20 8.36
CA GLY A 175 4.54 0.48 7.63
C GLY A 175 5.26 -0.78 7.13
N VAL A 176 4.67 -1.95 7.31
CA VAL A 176 5.19 -3.25 6.87
C VAL A 176 4.01 -4.13 6.40
N ASN A 177 4.32 -5.23 5.70
CA ASN A 177 3.32 -6.21 5.30
C ASN A 177 2.60 -6.76 6.55
N PRO A 178 1.26 -6.66 6.69
CA PRO A 178 0.55 -6.90 7.93
C PRO A 178 0.21 -8.37 8.19
N GLN A 179 0.63 -9.32 7.37
CA GLN A 179 0.17 -10.71 7.41
C GLN A 179 0.34 -11.34 8.81
N LEU A 180 1.53 -11.26 9.40
CA LEU A 180 1.78 -11.83 10.73
C LEU A 180 0.96 -11.13 11.81
N SER A 181 0.85 -9.81 11.76
CA SER A 181 0.03 -9.03 12.69
C SER A 181 -1.44 -9.37 12.56
N THR A 182 -1.95 -9.54 11.33
CA THR A 182 -3.34 -9.95 11.07
C THR A 182 -3.62 -11.36 11.60
N MET A 183 -2.69 -12.29 11.39
CA MET A 183 -2.80 -13.65 11.95
C MET A 183 -2.80 -13.63 13.50
N ALA A 184 -1.97 -12.78 14.11
CA ALA A 184 -1.94 -12.61 15.55
C ALA A 184 -3.26 -12.05 16.10
N ILE A 185 -3.87 -11.06 15.44
CA ILE A 185 -5.20 -10.55 15.77
C ILE A 185 -6.26 -11.65 15.64
N GLY A 186 -6.26 -12.39 14.53
CA GLY A 186 -7.19 -13.51 14.34
C GLY A 186 -7.09 -14.54 15.47
N HIS A 187 -5.86 -14.89 15.85
CA HIS A 187 -5.63 -15.80 16.99
C HIS A 187 -6.09 -15.20 18.32
N TRP A 188 -5.80 -13.93 18.57
CA TRP A 188 -6.18 -13.21 19.79
C TRP A 188 -7.71 -13.17 19.97
N VAL A 189 -8.43 -12.72 18.95
CA VAL A 189 -9.89 -12.66 18.95
C VAL A 189 -10.50 -14.06 19.08
N GLY A 190 -9.97 -15.05 18.34
CA GLY A 190 -10.45 -16.44 18.40
C GLY A 190 -10.31 -17.07 19.79
N ARG A 191 -9.20 -16.83 20.47
CA ARG A 191 -9.02 -17.28 21.87
C ARG A 191 -10.02 -16.61 22.82
N HIS A 192 -10.24 -15.31 22.66
CA HIS A 192 -11.22 -14.59 23.47
C HIS A 192 -12.62 -15.17 23.27
N LEU A 193 -13.04 -15.36 22.01
CA LEU A 193 -14.33 -15.95 21.66
C LEU A 193 -14.52 -17.35 22.28
N HIS A 194 -13.51 -18.21 22.21
CA HIS A 194 -13.55 -19.53 22.84
C HIS A 194 -13.85 -19.41 24.34
N THR A 195 -13.21 -18.48 25.04
CA THR A 195 -13.47 -18.25 26.47
C THR A 195 -14.88 -17.70 26.74
N VAL A 196 -15.36 -16.75 25.94
CA VAL A 196 -16.66 -16.08 26.15
C VAL A 196 -17.83 -16.98 25.80
N LEU A 197 -17.68 -17.86 24.80
CA LEU A 197 -18.73 -18.78 24.32
C LEU A 197 -18.73 -20.13 25.04
N GLY A 198 -17.90 -20.32 26.06
CA GLY A 198 -17.93 -21.48 26.94
C GLY A 198 -17.26 -22.72 26.34
N GLY A 199 -16.18 -22.54 25.58
CA GLY A 199 -15.31 -23.62 25.10
C GLY A 199 -14.38 -24.15 26.18
#